data_8d7a9b112f945f31c7583e1b172ac507
#
_entry.id   8d7a9b112f945f31c7583e1b172ac507
#
_cell.length_a   1.000
_cell.length_b   1.000
_cell.length_c   1.000
_cell.angle_alpha   90.00
_cell.angle_beta   90.00
_cell.angle_gamma   90.00
#
_symmetry.space_group_name_H-M   'P 1'
#
loop_
_entity.id
_entity.type
_entity.pdbx_description
1 polymer ?
#
loop_
_entity_poly.entity_id
_entity_poly.type
_entity_poly.pdbx_seq_one_letter_code
_entity_poly.pdbx_strand_id
1 'polypeptide(L)'
;MTPADLMQAILRAPVDLVWNGGIGTYVKATAETHADVGDKANDAIRVNGSEVRARVIGEGGNLGLTQLGRIEFARSGAGGDGGKVNTDAIDNSAGVDTSDHEVNIKILLNAVVADGDMTVKQRNKLLAQMTDEVGRLVLRNNYAQNTALANGAAQAPSLLHAQQRFMRRLEGAGLLNRELEFLPTDRQIRELLNNGKGLTQPELAVLFAYTKITTADELIATELPDDPYLRRLLFAYFPAALGDKFSEQIDAHALRREIITTILVNDTVNTGGSTFLHRLREETGASTEEIVRAQLAAREIFGLADVWDAVEALDNKVAADVQTRVRLHSRRLVERGTRWLLNNRPQPLQITETIGFFGDRVARCGPSCPSWCAARTWSGTSWSWTS
;
A
#
# COMPACT_ATOMS: atom_id res chain seq x y z
N MET A 1 -3.40 26.88 34.25
CA MET A 1 -3.48 25.92 33.14
C MET A 1 -3.75 24.56 33.75
N THR A 2 -4.88 23.96 33.39
CA THR A 2 -5.22 22.60 33.83
C THR A 2 -4.44 21.59 33.00
N PRO A 3 -4.32 20.31 33.43
CA PRO A 3 -3.72 19.26 32.57
C PRO A 3 -4.41 19.14 31.19
N ALA A 4 -5.73 19.30 31.13
CA ALA A 4 -6.46 19.28 29.87
C ALA A 4 -6.08 20.43 28.94
N ASP A 5 -5.97 21.68 29.48
CA ASP A 5 -5.52 22.84 28.70
C ASP A 5 -4.13 22.63 28.11
N LEU A 6 -3.22 22.02 28.90
CA LEU A 6 -1.85 21.72 28.46
C LEU A 6 -1.86 20.68 27.33
N MET A 7 -2.63 19.61 27.45
CA MET A 7 -2.77 18.59 26.40
C MET A 7 -3.32 19.18 25.11
N GLN A 8 -4.36 20.00 25.19
CA GLN A 8 -4.88 20.71 24.02
C GLN A 8 -3.83 21.64 23.38
N ALA A 9 -3.04 22.35 24.20
CA ALA A 9 -1.98 23.22 23.71
C ALA A 9 -0.87 22.41 22.99
N ILE A 10 -0.54 21.22 23.49
CA ILE A 10 0.41 20.29 22.84
C ILE A 10 -0.14 19.82 21.49
N LEU A 11 -1.41 19.39 21.43
CA LEU A 11 -2.03 18.95 20.17
C LEU A 11 -2.10 20.06 19.12
N ARG A 12 -2.21 21.33 19.55
CA ARG A 12 -2.21 22.51 18.68
C ARG A 12 -0.83 23.11 18.43
N ALA A 13 0.25 22.48 18.95
CA ALA A 13 1.59 23.02 18.79
C ALA A 13 2.07 22.93 17.31
N PRO A 14 2.79 23.96 16.80
CA PRO A 14 3.34 23.95 15.45
C PRO A 14 4.64 23.12 15.41
N VAL A 15 4.49 21.80 15.34
CA VAL A 15 5.60 20.83 15.31
C VAL A 15 5.64 20.09 13.98
N ASP A 16 6.73 19.42 13.67
CA ASP A 16 6.83 18.62 12.44
C ASP A 16 6.01 17.36 12.52
N LEU A 17 5.97 16.68 13.68
CA LEU A 17 5.27 15.42 13.87
C LEU A 17 4.53 15.39 15.21
N VAL A 18 3.28 14.96 15.16
CA VAL A 18 2.55 14.42 16.32
C VAL A 18 2.41 12.91 16.14
N TRP A 19 2.92 12.15 17.11
CA TRP A 19 2.79 10.70 17.15
C TRP A 19 1.79 10.30 18.23
N ASN A 20 0.69 9.68 17.82
CA ASN A 20 -0.27 9.10 18.75
C ASN A 20 0.13 7.66 19.07
N GLY A 21 0.73 7.46 20.24
CA GLY A 21 1.25 6.15 20.69
C GLY A 21 0.35 5.41 21.68
N GLY A 22 -0.88 5.90 21.93
CA GLY A 22 -1.78 5.35 22.91
C GLY A 22 -3.24 5.31 22.48
N ILE A 23 -4.09 4.66 23.29
CA ILE A 23 -5.51 4.58 23.05
C ILE A 23 -6.22 5.89 23.36
N GLY A 24 -7.25 6.21 22.60
CA GLY A 24 -8.11 7.38 22.76
C GLY A 24 -8.22 8.21 21.50
N THR A 25 -9.36 8.91 21.31
CA THR A 25 -9.63 9.75 20.15
C THR A 25 -9.46 11.22 20.51
N TYR A 26 -8.36 11.80 20.06
CA TYR A 26 -7.88 13.14 20.44
C TYR A 26 -8.20 14.22 19.39
N VAL A 27 -8.51 13.82 18.15
CA VAL A 27 -8.83 14.74 17.07
C VAL A 27 -10.12 14.32 16.38
N LYS A 28 -11.03 15.28 16.20
CA LYS A 28 -12.30 15.10 15.49
C LYS A 28 -12.45 16.18 14.41
N ALA A 29 -13.44 16.04 13.54
CA ALA A 29 -13.81 17.15 12.66
C ALA A 29 -14.61 18.23 13.41
N THR A 30 -14.53 19.46 12.94
CA THR A 30 -15.32 20.58 13.47
C THR A 30 -16.83 20.29 13.42
N ALA A 31 -17.29 19.56 12.40
CA ALA A 31 -18.69 19.19 12.23
C ALA A 31 -19.17 18.08 13.18
N GLU A 32 -18.26 17.34 13.81
CA GLU A 32 -18.61 16.29 14.78
C GLU A 32 -18.78 16.88 16.19
N THR A 33 -19.72 16.33 16.95
CA THR A 33 -19.85 16.58 18.38
C THR A 33 -19.00 15.58 19.16
N HIS A 34 -18.76 15.85 20.46
CA HIS A 34 -18.09 14.87 21.33
C HIS A 34 -18.91 13.58 21.49
N ALA A 35 -20.23 13.67 21.41
CA ALA A 35 -21.10 12.50 21.47
C ALA A 35 -20.97 11.60 20.24
N ASP A 36 -20.76 12.17 19.06
CA ASP A 36 -20.54 11.41 17.82
C ASP A 36 -19.25 10.60 17.88
N VAL A 37 -18.23 11.10 18.55
CA VAL A 37 -16.94 10.41 18.73
C VAL A 37 -17.06 9.19 19.67
N GLY A 38 -17.91 9.28 20.71
CA GLY A 38 -18.18 8.20 21.64
C GLY A 38 -17.08 7.92 22.68
N ASP A 39 -15.97 8.65 22.67
CA ASP A 39 -14.86 8.55 23.63
C ASP A 39 -14.95 9.66 24.68
N LYS A 40 -15.86 9.48 25.65
CA LYS A 40 -16.17 10.48 26.66
C LYS A 40 -14.99 10.83 27.57
N ALA A 41 -14.07 9.90 27.79
CA ALA A 41 -12.92 10.11 28.68
C ALA A 41 -11.98 11.20 28.16
N ASN A 42 -11.95 11.42 26.85
CA ASN A 42 -11.04 12.36 26.19
C ASN A 42 -11.73 13.64 25.70
N ASP A 43 -12.99 13.86 26.03
CA ASP A 43 -13.75 15.06 25.59
C ASP A 43 -13.05 16.37 25.94
N ALA A 44 -12.48 16.45 27.16
CA ALA A 44 -11.85 17.68 27.67
C ALA A 44 -10.52 18.01 26.97
N ILE A 45 -9.89 17.06 26.32
CA ILE A 45 -8.58 17.23 25.66
C ILE A 45 -8.66 17.23 24.13
N ARG A 46 -9.79 16.79 23.58
CA ARG A 46 -10.00 16.66 22.14
C ARG A 46 -10.04 18.00 21.43
N VAL A 47 -9.37 18.06 20.28
CA VAL A 47 -9.30 19.23 19.40
C VAL A 47 -9.91 18.93 18.03
N ASN A 48 -10.16 19.96 17.21
CA ASN A 48 -10.60 19.77 15.83
C ASN A 48 -9.40 19.60 14.89
N GLY A 49 -9.58 18.87 13.78
CA GLY A 49 -8.52 18.63 12.79
C GLY A 49 -7.94 19.91 12.18
N SER A 50 -8.80 20.94 11.97
CA SER A 50 -8.39 22.25 11.47
C SER A 50 -7.53 23.05 12.47
N GLU A 51 -7.62 22.74 13.77
CA GLU A 51 -6.82 23.41 14.81
C GLU A 51 -5.42 22.83 14.98
N VAL A 52 -5.17 21.61 14.49
CA VAL A 52 -3.86 20.94 14.59
C VAL A 52 -2.88 21.58 13.62
N ARG A 53 -1.78 22.12 14.17
CA ARG A 53 -0.76 22.82 13.40
C ARG A 53 0.49 21.98 13.09
N ALA A 54 0.52 20.73 13.53
CA ALA A 54 1.56 19.79 13.14
C ALA A 54 1.58 19.58 11.61
N ARG A 55 2.73 19.31 11.02
CA ARG A 55 2.85 19.03 9.58
C ARG A 55 2.42 17.60 9.25
N VAL A 56 2.68 16.66 10.16
CA VAL A 56 2.39 15.24 10.02
C VAL A 56 1.74 14.71 11.29
N ILE A 57 0.74 13.86 11.16
CA ILE A 57 0.25 13.02 12.25
C ILE A 57 0.46 11.56 11.88
N GLY A 58 1.06 10.79 12.80
CA GLY A 58 1.17 9.34 12.72
C GLY A 58 0.38 8.68 13.85
N GLU A 59 -0.33 7.60 13.53
CA GLU A 59 -1.20 6.87 14.45
C GLU A 59 -0.62 5.49 14.79
N GLY A 60 0.17 5.41 15.86
CA GLY A 60 0.65 4.12 16.40
C GLY A 60 -0.36 3.43 17.32
N GLY A 61 -1.45 4.11 17.68
CA GLY A 61 -2.61 3.55 18.39
C GLY A 61 -3.84 3.54 17.50
N ASN A 62 -4.90 2.86 17.91
CA ASN A 62 -6.15 2.80 17.17
C ASN A 62 -7.03 4.01 17.47
N LEU A 63 -7.68 4.55 16.43
CA LEU A 63 -8.68 5.61 16.52
C LEU A 63 -8.19 6.88 17.21
N GLY A 64 -6.93 7.28 17.00
CA GLY A 64 -6.40 8.55 17.51
C GLY A 64 -7.11 9.77 16.95
N LEU A 65 -7.62 9.66 15.72
CA LEU A 65 -8.47 10.62 15.04
C LEU A 65 -9.76 9.93 14.57
N THR A 66 -10.86 10.68 14.49
CA THR A 66 -12.02 10.24 13.69
C THR A 66 -11.68 10.28 12.20
N GLN A 67 -12.37 9.50 11.38
CA GLN A 67 -12.13 9.56 9.91
C GLN A 67 -12.40 10.95 9.34
N LEU A 68 -13.44 11.62 9.78
CA LEU A 68 -13.72 13.01 9.38
C LEU A 68 -12.66 13.99 9.92
N GLY A 69 -12.12 13.75 11.13
CA GLY A 69 -11.03 14.53 11.71
C GLY A 69 -9.75 14.40 10.88
N ARG A 70 -9.41 13.17 10.39
CA ARG A 70 -8.30 12.95 9.45
C ARG A 70 -8.48 13.72 8.15
N ILE A 71 -9.69 13.63 7.56
CA ILE A 71 -10.02 14.33 6.32
C ILE A 71 -9.92 15.85 6.51
N GLU A 72 -10.45 16.39 7.61
CA GLU A 72 -10.36 17.81 7.93
C GLU A 72 -8.92 18.25 8.11
N PHE A 73 -8.11 17.51 8.89
CA PHE A 73 -6.68 17.80 9.06
C PHE A 73 -5.94 17.76 7.73
N ALA A 74 -6.20 16.76 6.88
CA ALA A 74 -5.57 16.65 5.57
C ALA A 74 -5.91 17.80 4.63
N ARG A 75 -7.06 18.47 4.82
CA ARG A 75 -7.52 19.58 3.97
C ARG A 75 -7.17 20.95 4.51
N SER A 76 -7.17 21.13 5.82
CA SER A 76 -7.10 22.43 6.49
C SER A 76 -6.25 22.48 7.77
N GLY A 77 -5.64 21.39 8.17
CA GLY A 77 -4.66 21.36 9.26
C GLY A 77 -3.34 22.04 8.88
N ALA A 78 -2.29 21.85 9.68
CA ALA A 78 -0.96 22.41 9.45
C ALA A 78 -0.94 23.94 9.20
N GLY A 79 -1.82 24.66 9.88
CA GLY A 79 -1.94 26.12 9.72
C GLY A 79 -2.74 26.57 8.49
N GLY A 80 -3.50 25.67 7.86
CA GLY A 80 -4.34 25.95 6.69
C GLY A 80 -3.85 25.34 5.38
N ASP A 81 -2.60 24.85 5.35
CA ASP A 81 -1.98 24.26 4.14
C ASP A 81 -2.38 22.79 3.89
N GLY A 82 -3.02 22.16 4.87
CA GLY A 82 -3.32 20.74 4.90
C GLY A 82 -2.15 19.90 5.43
N GLY A 83 -2.44 19.03 6.42
CA GLY A 83 -1.45 18.14 7.03
C GLY A 83 -1.36 16.78 6.32
N LYS A 84 -0.30 16.03 6.61
CA LYS A 84 -0.12 14.66 6.14
C LYS A 84 -0.58 13.69 7.22
N VAL A 85 -1.51 12.83 6.87
CA VAL A 85 -2.06 11.79 7.75
C VAL A 85 -2.59 10.64 6.89
N ASN A 86 -2.44 9.42 7.37
CA ASN A 86 -3.09 8.23 6.80
C ASN A 86 -4.36 7.86 7.60
N THR A 87 -4.56 6.59 7.83
CA THR A 87 -5.44 6.04 8.85
C THR A 87 -4.61 5.23 9.84
N ASP A 88 -5.13 4.98 11.02
CA ASP A 88 -4.51 4.12 12.02
C ASP A 88 -4.21 2.71 11.47
N ALA A 89 -5.10 2.14 10.67
CA ALA A 89 -4.89 0.84 10.02
C ALA A 89 -3.63 0.81 9.10
N ILE A 90 -3.26 1.94 8.52
CA ILE A 90 -2.04 2.05 7.71
C ILE A 90 -0.82 2.24 8.61
N ASP A 91 -0.87 3.20 9.54
CA ASP A 91 0.29 3.55 10.36
C ASP A 91 0.62 2.45 11.38
N ASN A 92 -0.40 1.76 11.92
CA ASN A 92 -0.26 0.67 12.88
C ASN A 92 -0.27 -0.73 12.24
N SER A 93 -0.14 -0.83 10.92
CA SER A 93 -0.18 -2.13 10.22
C SER A 93 0.91 -3.11 10.66
N ALA A 94 2.08 -2.62 11.08
CA ALA A 94 3.19 -3.47 11.50
C ALA A 94 2.85 -4.32 12.74
N GLY A 95 1.97 -3.86 13.64
CA GLY A 95 1.52 -4.63 14.80
C GLY A 95 0.76 -5.89 14.40
N VAL A 96 -0.21 -5.76 13.51
CA VAL A 96 -1.01 -6.89 13.00
C VAL A 96 -0.15 -7.82 12.13
N ASP A 97 0.67 -7.26 11.23
CA ASP A 97 1.55 -8.03 10.36
C ASP A 97 2.59 -8.86 11.15
N THR A 98 3.06 -8.34 12.29
CA THR A 98 3.90 -9.11 13.23
C THR A 98 3.14 -10.32 13.78
N SER A 99 1.86 -10.16 14.14
CA SER A 99 1.03 -11.26 14.62
C SER A 99 0.80 -12.30 13.52
N ASP A 100 0.58 -11.89 12.30
CA ASP A 100 0.42 -12.80 11.15
C ASP A 100 1.69 -13.64 10.92
N HIS A 101 2.86 -13.01 10.89
CA HIS A 101 4.13 -13.72 10.79
C HIS A 101 4.34 -14.68 11.95
N GLU A 102 4.06 -14.25 13.19
CA GLU A 102 4.21 -15.09 14.37
C GLU A 102 3.33 -16.34 14.28
N VAL A 103 2.05 -16.18 13.91
CA VAL A 103 1.09 -17.28 13.80
C VAL A 103 1.53 -18.26 12.72
N ASN A 104 1.87 -17.78 11.52
CA ASN A 104 2.28 -18.63 10.40
C ASN A 104 3.59 -19.37 10.68
N ILE A 105 4.57 -18.71 11.29
CA ILE A 105 5.81 -19.38 11.74
C ILE A 105 5.50 -20.45 12.79
N LYS A 106 4.58 -20.20 13.71
CA LYS A 106 4.19 -21.19 14.74
C LYS A 106 3.43 -22.37 14.13
N ILE A 107 2.55 -22.14 13.15
CA ILE A 107 1.88 -23.24 12.43
C ILE A 107 2.93 -24.18 11.82
N LEU A 108 3.90 -23.62 11.09
CA LEU A 108 4.98 -24.39 10.49
C LEU A 108 5.79 -25.18 11.53
N LEU A 109 6.32 -24.47 12.54
CA LEU A 109 7.20 -25.08 13.54
C LEU A 109 6.48 -26.06 14.49
N ASN A 110 5.17 -25.87 14.72
CA ASN A 110 4.39 -26.83 15.49
C ASN A 110 4.19 -28.15 14.76
N ALA A 111 4.06 -28.14 13.44
CA ALA A 111 4.06 -29.37 12.64
C ALA A 111 5.40 -30.12 12.79
N VAL A 112 6.52 -29.42 12.69
CA VAL A 112 7.88 -30.01 12.89
C VAL A 112 8.03 -30.59 14.31
N VAL A 113 7.46 -29.95 15.33
CA VAL A 113 7.48 -30.49 16.71
C VAL A 113 6.59 -31.72 16.84
N ALA A 114 5.43 -31.73 16.18
CA ALA A 114 4.52 -32.87 16.20
C ALA A 114 5.09 -34.10 15.52
N ASP A 115 5.88 -33.91 14.46
CA ASP A 115 6.58 -34.97 13.73
C ASP A 115 7.82 -35.52 14.51
N GLY A 116 8.20 -34.87 15.62
CA GLY A 116 9.31 -35.28 16.47
C GLY A 116 10.69 -34.77 16.03
N ASP A 117 10.77 -34.00 14.96
CA ASP A 117 12.02 -33.48 14.38
C ASP A 117 12.57 -32.27 15.16
N MET A 118 11.78 -31.71 16.09
CA MET A 118 12.19 -30.59 16.92
C MET A 118 11.54 -30.68 18.32
N THR A 119 12.28 -30.32 19.35
CA THR A 119 11.72 -30.13 20.68
C THR A 119 11.13 -28.72 20.84
N VAL A 120 10.15 -28.56 21.77
CA VAL A 120 9.59 -27.25 22.11
C VAL A 120 10.68 -26.25 22.53
N LYS A 121 11.72 -26.71 23.25
CA LYS A 121 12.84 -25.84 23.67
C LYS A 121 13.65 -25.33 22.47
N GLN A 122 13.92 -26.17 21.48
CA GLN A 122 14.60 -25.79 20.25
C GLN A 122 13.74 -24.81 19.44
N ARG A 123 12.43 -25.08 19.30
CA ARG A 123 11.48 -24.15 18.65
C ARG A 123 11.51 -22.76 19.29
N ASN A 124 11.40 -22.68 20.61
CA ASN A 124 11.38 -21.40 21.32
C ASN A 124 12.70 -20.63 21.14
N LYS A 125 13.83 -21.32 21.12
CA LYS A 125 15.13 -20.70 20.83
C LYS A 125 15.19 -20.15 19.40
N LEU A 126 14.68 -20.91 18.43
CA LEU A 126 14.64 -20.49 17.03
C LEU A 126 13.73 -19.28 16.83
N LEU A 127 12.54 -19.26 17.43
CA LEU A 127 11.63 -18.10 17.42
C LEU A 127 12.32 -16.83 17.90
N ALA A 128 13.05 -16.90 19.03
CA ALA A 128 13.78 -15.75 19.56
C ALA A 128 14.90 -15.23 18.62
N GLN A 129 15.47 -16.09 17.79
CA GLN A 129 16.51 -15.71 16.82
C GLN A 129 15.97 -14.99 15.59
N MET A 130 14.67 -15.09 15.30
CA MET A 130 14.05 -14.54 14.10
C MET A 130 13.39 -13.18 14.34
N THR A 131 13.35 -12.69 15.57
CA THR A 131 12.62 -11.46 15.95
C THR A 131 13.00 -10.26 15.09
N ASP A 132 14.29 -9.99 14.93
CA ASP A 132 14.79 -8.85 14.17
C ASP A 132 14.47 -8.96 12.66
N GLU A 133 14.46 -10.18 12.13
CA GLU A 133 14.13 -10.39 10.72
C GLU A 133 12.63 -10.21 10.47
N VAL A 134 11.77 -10.74 11.32
CA VAL A 134 10.33 -10.46 11.28
C VAL A 134 10.08 -8.96 11.38
N GLY A 135 10.75 -8.26 12.30
CA GLY A 135 10.67 -6.80 12.42
C GLY A 135 11.02 -6.09 11.12
N ARG A 136 12.06 -6.52 10.40
CA ARG A 136 12.41 -5.94 9.08
C ARG A 136 11.35 -6.22 8.01
N LEU A 137 10.80 -7.42 7.96
CA LEU A 137 9.77 -7.78 6.99
C LEU A 137 8.50 -6.93 7.18
N VAL A 138 8.00 -6.82 8.40
CA VAL A 138 6.78 -6.05 8.67
C VAL A 138 6.97 -4.54 8.48
N LEU A 139 8.14 -4.01 8.83
CA LEU A 139 8.46 -2.61 8.57
C LEU A 139 8.58 -2.33 7.06
N ARG A 140 9.09 -3.30 6.29
CA ARG A 140 9.13 -3.20 4.83
C ARG A 140 7.71 -3.13 4.24
N ASN A 141 6.80 -3.95 4.71
CA ASN A 141 5.40 -3.94 4.28
C ASN A 141 4.71 -2.60 4.61
N ASN A 142 4.93 -2.09 5.82
CA ASN A 142 4.41 -0.78 6.23
C ASN A 142 4.95 0.35 5.34
N TYR A 143 6.27 0.39 5.10
CA TYR A 143 6.91 1.35 4.21
C TYR A 143 6.33 1.32 2.80
N ALA A 144 6.19 0.14 2.20
CA ALA A 144 5.66 -0.03 0.86
C ALA A 144 4.21 0.50 0.75
N GLN A 145 3.38 0.26 1.75
CA GLN A 145 2.00 0.72 1.80
C GLN A 145 1.90 2.25 1.95
N ASN A 146 2.73 2.86 2.81
CA ASN A 146 2.81 4.31 2.96
C ASN A 146 3.29 4.99 1.67
N THR A 147 4.30 4.41 1.01
CA THR A 147 4.78 4.87 -0.31
C THR A 147 3.68 4.81 -1.37
N ALA A 148 2.89 3.73 -1.38
CA ALA A 148 1.77 3.58 -2.30
C ALA A 148 0.71 4.66 -2.12
N LEU A 149 0.37 5.00 -0.88
CA LEU A 149 -0.57 6.07 -0.56
C LEU A 149 -0.03 7.45 -0.94
N ALA A 150 1.25 7.72 -0.69
CA ALA A 150 1.88 8.97 -1.12
C ALA A 150 1.87 9.12 -2.65
N ASN A 151 2.16 8.04 -3.39
CA ASN A 151 2.04 7.99 -4.85
C ASN A 151 0.58 8.21 -5.30
N GLY A 152 -0.38 7.64 -4.59
CA GLY A 152 -1.82 7.82 -4.82
C GLY A 152 -2.27 9.27 -4.61
N ALA A 153 -1.83 9.89 -3.53
CA ALA A 153 -2.14 11.29 -3.22
C ALA A 153 -1.60 12.26 -4.29
N ALA A 154 -0.38 12.02 -4.79
CA ALA A 154 0.20 12.82 -5.87
C ALA A 154 -0.59 12.73 -7.19
N GLN A 155 -1.38 11.68 -7.39
CA GLN A 155 -2.22 11.47 -8.56
C GLN A 155 -3.72 11.68 -8.28
N ALA A 156 -4.12 12.00 -7.05
CA ALA A 156 -5.52 12.01 -6.64
C ALA A 156 -6.42 12.89 -7.53
N PRO A 157 -6.04 14.13 -7.92
CA PRO A 157 -6.89 14.93 -8.81
C PRO A 157 -7.08 14.28 -10.18
N SER A 158 -6.02 13.72 -10.77
CA SER A 158 -6.06 13.12 -12.12
C SER A 158 -6.79 11.79 -12.17
N LEU A 159 -6.87 11.06 -11.07
CA LEU A 159 -7.51 9.76 -10.97
C LEU A 159 -8.93 9.82 -10.36
N LEU A 160 -9.42 11.00 -9.98
CA LEU A 160 -10.69 11.13 -9.24
C LEU A 160 -11.89 10.54 -10.00
N HIS A 161 -11.94 10.68 -11.33
CA HIS A 161 -12.97 10.02 -12.14
C HIS A 161 -12.90 8.49 -12.11
N ALA A 162 -11.69 7.93 -12.15
CA ALA A 162 -11.52 6.48 -12.05
C ALA A 162 -11.87 5.97 -10.64
N GLN A 163 -11.50 6.72 -9.60
CA GLN A 163 -11.88 6.43 -8.22
C GLN A 163 -13.40 6.47 -8.03
N GLN A 164 -14.09 7.44 -8.62
CA GLN A 164 -15.55 7.52 -8.60
C GLN A 164 -16.21 6.30 -9.25
N ARG A 165 -15.75 5.88 -10.43
CA ARG A 165 -16.29 4.67 -11.11
C ARG A 165 -16.01 3.43 -10.29
N PHE A 166 -14.84 3.33 -9.69
CA PHE A 166 -14.49 2.21 -8.81
C PHE A 166 -15.41 2.13 -7.59
N MET A 167 -15.62 3.26 -6.89
CA MET A 167 -16.58 3.31 -5.77
C MET A 167 -17.98 2.89 -6.18
N ARG A 168 -18.50 3.40 -7.31
CA ARG A 168 -19.82 3.00 -7.84
C ARG A 168 -19.91 1.51 -8.16
N ARG A 169 -18.81 0.93 -8.68
CA ARG A 169 -18.76 -0.51 -8.94
C ARG A 169 -18.86 -1.31 -7.62
N LEU A 170 -18.12 -0.90 -6.60
CA LEU A 170 -18.16 -1.55 -5.29
C LEU A 170 -19.53 -1.41 -4.62
N GLU A 171 -20.16 -0.24 -4.70
CA GLU A 171 -21.52 -0.02 -4.20
C GLU A 171 -22.54 -0.89 -4.97
N GLY A 172 -22.44 -0.93 -6.29
CA GLY A 172 -23.32 -1.76 -7.12
C GLY A 172 -23.18 -3.26 -6.84
N ALA A 173 -22.02 -3.70 -6.36
CA ALA A 173 -21.78 -5.07 -5.90
C ALA A 173 -22.14 -5.30 -4.41
N GLY A 174 -22.63 -4.27 -3.69
CA GLY A 174 -22.96 -4.36 -2.26
C GLY A 174 -21.73 -4.50 -1.34
N LEU A 175 -20.54 -4.20 -1.84
CA LEU A 175 -19.27 -4.34 -1.10
C LEU A 175 -18.87 -3.08 -0.36
N LEU A 176 -19.35 -1.91 -0.76
CA LEU A 176 -19.00 -0.61 -0.18
C LEU A 176 -20.25 0.16 0.21
N ASN A 177 -20.21 0.77 1.38
CA ASN A 177 -21.12 1.84 1.79
C ASN A 177 -20.32 3.14 2.00
N ARG A 178 -20.41 4.09 1.07
CA ARG A 178 -19.64 5.34 1.13
C ARG A 178 -19.98 6.21 2.34
N GLU A 179 -21.22 6.17 2.82
CA GLU A 179 -21.63 6.93 4.00
C GLU A 179 -20.95 6.41 5.26
N LEU A 180 -20.94 5.07 5.42
CA LEU A 180 -20.29 4.41 6.55
C LEU A 180 -18.77 4.63 6.55
N GLU A 181 -18.16 4.66 5.39
CA GLU A 181 -16.70 4.83 5.21
C GLU A 181 -16.29 6.31 5.09
N PHE A 182 -17.20 7.23 5.24
CA PHE A 182 -16.97 8.68 5.09
C PHE A 182 -16.33 9.06 3.75
N LEU A 183 -16.60 8.30 2.70
CA LEU A 183 -16.15 8.61 1.34
C LEU A 183 -17.10 9.61 0.67
N PRO A 184 -16.58 10.45 -0.25
CA PRO A 184 -17.39 11.54 -0.80
C PRO A 184 -18.52 11.02 -1.69
N THR A 185 -19.68 11.68 -1.58
CA THR A 185 -20.81 11.51 -2.48
C THR A 185 -20.47 12.00 -3.89
N ASP A 186 -21.26 11.62 -4.89
CA ASP A 186 -21.07 12.08 -6.27
C ASP A 186 -21.18 13.61 -6.41
N ARG A 187 -21.92 14.27 -5.53
CA ARG A 187 -21.98 15.73 -5.48
C ARG A 187 -20.66 16.30 -5.01
N GLN A 188 -20.12 15.80 -3.91
CA GLN A 188 -18.84 16.24 -3.36
C GLN A 188 -17.68 15.94 -4.33
N ILE A 189 -17.73 14.81 -5.07
CA ILE A 189 -16.75 14.51 -6.12
C ILE A 189 -16.78 15.57 -7.23
N ARG A 190 -17.98 16.02 -7.67
CA ARG A 190 -18.08 17.11 -8.65
C ARG A 190 -17.48 18.42 -8.12
N GLU A 191 -17.70 18.72 -6.85
CA GLU A 191 -17.12 19.90 -6.19
C GLU A 191 -15.59 19.80 -6.12
N LEU A 192 -15.04 18.64 -5.80
CA LEU A 192 -13.58 18.38 -5.83
C LEU A 192 -13.01 18.58 -7.24
N LEU A 193 -13.65 18.02 -8.27
CA LEU A 193 -13.25 18.16 -9.67
C LEU A 193 -13.21 19.63 -10.11
N ASN A 194 -14.26 20.39 -9.79
CA ASN A 194 -14.35 21.81 -10.14
C ASN A 194 -13.23 22.64 -9.47
N ASN A 195 -12.76 22.21 -8.31
CA ASN A 195 -11.68 22.86 -7.56
C ASN A 195 -10.29 22.28 -7.86
N GLY A 196 -10.16 21.35 -8.82
CA GLY A 196 -8.89 20.71 -9.15
C GLY A 196 -8.31 19.86 -8.01
N LYS A 197 -9.15 19.42 -7.06
CA LYS A 197 -8.75 18.61 -5.89
C LYS A 197 -9.07 17.14 -6.12
N GLY A 198 -8.41 16.27 -5.36
CA GLY A 198 -8.65 14.84 -5.32
C GLY A 198 -9.07 14.35 -3.94
N LEU A 199 -9.12 13.04 -3.78
CA LEU A 199 -9.29 12.40 -2.48
C LEU A 199 -8.08 12.68 -1.60
N THR A 200 -8.31 12.80 -0.30
CA THR A 200 -7.24 12.89 0.72
C THR A 200 -6.61 11.52 0.96
N GLN A 201 -5.43 11.48 1.61
CA GLN A 201 -4.77 10.20 1.94
C GLN A 201 -5.65 9.28 2.80
N PRO A 202 -6.38 9.75 3.85
CA PRO A 202 -7.31 8.91 4.58
C PRO A 202 -8.43 8.30 3.73
N GLU A 203 -8.99 9.05 2.78
CA GLU A 203 -9.98 8.54 1.82
C GLU A 203 -9.36 7.51 0.86
N LEU A 204 -8.13 7.77 0.40
CA LEU A 204 -7.36 6.82 -0.42
C LEU A 204 -7.03 5.54 0.33
N ALA A 205 -6.70 5.62 1.63
CA ALA A 205 -6.40 4.46 2.46
C ALA A 205 -7.59 3.49 2.51
N VAL A 206 -8.81 4.01 2.63
CA VAL A 206 -10.04 3.20 2.55
C VAL A 206 -10.14 2.50 1.20
N LEU A 207 -9.95 3.22 0.09
CA LEU A 207 -10.02 2.59 -1.25
C LEU A 207 -8.90 1.57 -1.47
N PHE A 208 -7.72 1.76 -0.90
CA PHE A 208 -6.65 0.76 -0.91
C PHE A 208 -7.07 -0.52 -0.19
N ALA A 209 -7.69 -0.41 0.99
CA ALA A 209 -8.19 -1.56 1.73
C ALA A 209 -9.23 -2.34 0.92
N TYR A 210 -10.24 -1.67 0.36
CA TYR A 210 -11.24 -2.31 -0.49
C TYR A 210 -10.63 -2.94 -1.75
N THR A 211 -9.64 -2.30 -2.36
CA THR A 211 -8.94 -2.88 -3.51
C THR A 211 -8.22 -4.18 -3.13
N LYS A 212 -7.53 -4.19 -1.99
CA LYS A 212 -6.81 -5.37 -1.52
C LYS A 212 -7.76 -6.50 -1.17
N ILE A 213 -8.81 -6.23 -0.40
CA ILE A 213 -9.82 -7.23 0.01
C ILE A 213 -10.45 -7.86 -1.22
N THR A 214 -11.02 -7.06 -2.10
CA THR A 214 -11.72 -7.59 -3.30
C THR A 214 -10.79 -8.32 -4.25
N THR A 215 -9.52 -7.88 -4.37
CA THR A 215 -8.53 -8.56 -5.19
C THR A 215 -8.12 -9.90 -4.57
N ALA A 216 -7.98 -9.97 -3.24
CA ALA A 216 -7.66 -11.22 -2.55
C ALA A 216 -8.78 -12.24 -2.71
N ASP A 217 -10.04 -11.84 -2.54
CA ASP A 217 -11.22 -12.69 -2.71
C ASP A 217 -11.32 -13.24 -4.14
N GLU A 218 -11.03 -12.39 -5.14
CA GLU A 218 -11.03 -12.81 -6.54
C GLU A 218 -9.87 -13.76 -6.86
N LEU A 219 -8.65 -13.54 -6.33
CA LEU A 219 -7.46 -14.34 -6.65
C LEU A 219 -7.40 -15.67 -5.91
N ILE A 220 -7.83 -15.75 -4.66
CA ILE A 220 -7.80 -17.00 -3.89
C ILE A 220 -8.69 -18.08 -4.53
N ALA A 221 -9.68 -17.67 -5.30
CA ALA A 221 -10.59 -18.56 -6.03
C ALA A 221 -10.01 -19.07 -7.37
N THR A 222 -8.83 -18.59 -7.79
CA THR A 222 -8.19 -18.96 -9.07
C THR A 222 -7.05 -19.96 -8.88
N GLU A 223 -6.47 -20.44 -9.99
CA GLU A 223 -5.27 -21.30 -9.98
C GLU A 223 -3.95 -20.51 -9.76
N LEU A 224 -4.00 -19.16 -9.79
CA LEU A 224 -2.81 -18.35 -9.72
C LEU A 224 -1.96 -18.58 -8.46
N PRO A 225 -2.51 -18.72 -7.24
CA PRO A 225 -1.70 -18.98 -6.04
C PRO A 225 -0.91 -20.30 -6.09
N ASP A 226 -1.27 -21.22 -6.99
CA ASP A 226 -0.56 -22.50 -7.19
C ASP A 226 0.48 -22.45 -8.32
N ASP A 227 0.62 -21.30 -9.00
CA ASP A 227 1.64 -21.15 -10.06
C ASP A 227 3.05 -21.36 -9.48
N PRO A 228 3.87 -22.28 -10.05
CA PRO A 228 5.20 -22.59 -9.54
C PRO A 228 6.12 -21.36 -9.43
N TYR A 229 5.92 -20.36 -10.26
CA TYR A 229 6.68 -19.11 -10.21
C TYR A 229 6.49 -18.37 -8.88
N LEU A 230 5.32 -18.49 -8.25
CA LEU A 230 4.97 -17.80 -7.01
C LEU A 230 5.50 -18.50 -5.75
N ARG A 231 6.02 -19.74 -5.86
CA ARG A 231 6.66 -20.44 -4.73
C ARG A 231 7.72 -19.56 -4.05
N ARG A 232 8.45 -18.76 -4.81
CA ARG A 232 9.47 -17.82 -4.29
C ARG A 232 8.88 -16.78 -3.31
N LEU A 233 7.62 -16.37 -3.49
CA LEU A 233 6.94 -15.43 -2.59
C LEU A 233 6.67 -16.08 -1.24
N LEU A 234 6.24 -17.34 -1.25
CA LEU A 234 6.04 -18.10 -0.02
C LEU A 234 7.34 -18.22 0.79
N PHE A 235 8.46 -18.53 0.14
CA PHE A 235 9.76 -18.62 0.79
C PHE A 235 10.25 -17.27 1.31
N ALA A 236 10.01 -16.18 0.58
CA ALA A 236 10.38 -14.85 0.99
C ALA A 236 9.55 -14.30 2.18
N TYR A 237 8.38 -14.89 2.44
CA TYR A 237 7.56 -14.55 3.59
C TYR A 237 8.19 -15.00 4.91
N PHE A 238 8.82 -16.18 4.92
CA PHE A 238 9.43 -16.74 6.12
C PHE A 238 10.85 -16.21 6.31
N PRO A 239 11.29 -16.01 7.58
CA PRO A 239 12.67 -15.70 7.87
C PRO A 239 13.66 -16.71 7.26
N ALA A 240 14.82 -16.24 6.80
CA ALA A 240 15.82 -17.03 6.11
C ALA A 240 16.28 -18.27 6.92
N ALA A 241 16.26 -18.18 8.25
CA ALA A 241 16.57 -19.30 9.13
C ALA A 241 15.65 -20.53 8.97
N LEU A 242 14.48 -20.34 8.34
CA LEU A 242 13.52 -21.42 8.05
C LEU A 242 13.66 -21.95 6.62
N GLY A 243 14.06 -21.11 5.67
CA GLY A 243 13.99 -21.39 4.24
C GLY A 243 14.68 -22.68 3.83
N ASP A 244 15.97 -22.83 4.16
CA ASP A 244 16.75 -24.01 3.76
C ASP A 244 16.44 -25.25 4.58
N LYS A 245 16.10 -25.05 5.85
CA LYS A 245 15.96 -26.16 6.81
C LYS A 245 14.58 -26.83 6.78
N PHE A 246 13.55 -26.05 6.45
CA PHE A 246 12.15 -26.48 6.51
C PHE A 246 11.43 -26.26 5.18
N SER A 247 12.12 -26.42 4.07
CA SER A 247 11.57 -26.16 2.73
C SER A 247 10.33 -27.02 2.43
N GLU A 248 10.32 -28.28 2.83
CA GLU A 248 9.17 -29.17 2.65
C GLU A 248 7.96 -28.73 3.48
N GLN A 249 8.20 -28.30 4.72
CA GLN A 249 7.15 -27.80 5.60
C GLN A 249 6.61 -26.44 5.15
N ILE A 250 7.45 -25.59 4.56
CA ILE A 250 7.01 -24.33 3.94
C ILE A 250 6.10 -24.63 2.74
N ASP A 251 6.49 -25.55 1.86
CA ASP A 251 5.68 -25.96 0.71
C ASP A 251 4.35 -26.61 1.13
N ALA A 252 4.35 -27.33 2.25
CA ALA A 252 3.17 -27.99 2.83
C ALA A 252 2.38 -27.11 3.81
N HIS A 253 2.72 -25.82 3.94
CA HIS A 253 2.07 -24.94 4.90
C HIS A 253 0.55 -24.86 4.67
N ALA A 254 -0.23 -25.02 5.76
CA ALA A 254 -1.69 -25.07 5.67
C ALA A 254 -2.34 -23.84 5.03
N LEU A 255 -1.72 -22.65 5.20
CA LEU A 255 -2.17 -21.39 4.63
C LEU A 255 -1.30 -20.90 3.47
N ARG A 256 -0.67 -21.83 2.73
CA ARG A 256 0.22 -21.50 1.62
C ARG A 256 -0.42 -20.58 0.58
N ARG A 257 -1.63 -20.90 0.18
CA ARG A 257 -2.38 -20.13 -0.84
C ARG A 257 -2.72 -18.73 -0.36
N GLU A 258 -3.16 -18.60 0.89
CA GLU A 258 -3.51 -17.34 1.53
C GLU A 258 -2.29 -16.44 1.67
N ILE A 259 -1.14 -16.99 2.08
CA ILE A 259 0.13 -16.23 2.19
C ILE A 259 0.56 -15.72 0.81
N ILE A 260 0.59 -16.58 -0.21
CA ILE A 260 0.96 -16.19 -1.58
C ILE A 260 0.00 -15.11 -2.10
N THR A 261 -1.31 -15.31 -1.91
CA THR A 261 -2.33 -14.34 -2.33
C THR A 261 -2.13 -12.99 -1.66
N THR A 262 -1.91 -12.95 -0.36
CA THR A 262 -1.71 -11.71 0.40
C THR A 262 -0.49 -10.94 -0.10
N ILE A 263 0.65 -11.62 -0.29
CA ILE A 263 1.87 -10.98 -0.81
C ILE A 263 1.62 -10.45 -2.22
N LEU A 264 1.04 -11.27 -3.09
CA LEU A 264 0.77 -10.92 -4.48
C LEU A 264 -0.16 -9.71 -4.60
N VAL A 265 -1.23 -9.67 -3.79
CA VAL A 265 -2.17 -8.56 -3.71
C VAL A 265 -1.49 -7.30 -3.20
N ASN A 266 -0.73 -7.40 -2.11
CA ASN A 266 0.02 -6.26 -1.58
C ASN A 266 0.98 -5.69 -2.63
N ASP A 267 1.76 -6.53 -3.29
CA ASP A 267 2.68 -6.12 -4.34
C ASP A 267 1.96 -5.46 -5.52
N THR A 268 0.86 -6.07 -5.98
CA THR A 268 0.06 -5.58 -7.10
C THR A 268 -0.53 -4.20 -6.79
N VAL A 269 -1.17 -4.05 -5.63
CA VAL A 269 -1.86 -2.82 -5.25
C VAL A 269 -0.89 -1.74 -4.84
N ASN A 270 0.18 -2.07 -4.10
CA ASN A 270 1.19 -1.08 -3.70
C ASN A 270 1.94 -0.51 -4.91
N THR A 271 2.21 -1.31 -5.93
CA THR A 271 2.84 -0.83 -7.18
C THR A 271 1.86 -0.22 -8.15
N GLY A 272 0.68 -0.82 -8.34
CA GLY A 272 -0.33 -0.37 -9.31
C GLY A 272 -1.22 0.79 -8.82
N GLY A 273 -1.49 0.85 -7.52
CA GLY A 273 -2.44 1.78 -6.88
C GLY A 273 -3.89 1.29 -6.91
N SER A 274 -4.76 1.95 -6.15
CA SER A 274 -6.14 1.52 -5.89
C SER A 274 -7.04 1.37 -7.12
N THR A 275 -6.77 2.06 -8.22
CA THR A 275 -7.59 1.99 -9.43
C THR A 275 -6.98 1.19 -10.58
N PHE A 276 -5.78 0.65 -10.40
CA PHE A 276 -5.02 0.00 -11.48
C PHE A 276 -5.79 -1.19 -12.08
N LEU A 277 -6.20 -2.14 -11.26
CA LEU A 277 -6.96 -3.32 -11.68
C LEU A 277 -8.31 -2.93 -12.31
N HIS A 278 -9.01 -1.99 -11.69
CA HIS A 278 -10.29 -1.49 -12.19
C HIS A 278 -10.17 -0.88 -13.58
N ARG A 279 -9.18 0.00 -13.79
CA ARG A 279 -8.96 0.66 -15.10
C ARG A 279 -8.57 -0.34 -16.19
N LEU A 280 -7.65 -1.27 -15.90
CA LEU A 280 -7.28 -2.28 -16.88
C LEU A 280 -8.42 -3.23 -17.22
N ARG A 281 -9.26 -3.60 -16.23
CA ARG A 281 -10.47 -4.38 -16.47
C ARG A 281 -11.46 -3.64 -17.39
N GLU A 282 -11.70 -2.34 -17.16
CA GLU A 282 -12.55 -1.52 -18.03
C GLU A 282 -11.99 -1.40 -19.46
N GLU A 283 -10.68 -1.29 -19.60
CA GLU A 283 -10.02 -1.08 -20.89
C GLU A 283 -9.86 -2.37 -21.72
N THR A 284 -9.62 -3.50 -21.08
CA THR A 284 -9.23 -4.74 -21.77
C THR A 284 -10.26 -5.87 -21.64
N GLY A 285 -11.19 -5.78 -20.70
CA GLY A 285 -12.10 -6.87 -20.37
C GLY A 285 -11.44 -8.04 -19.61
N ALA A 286 -10.15 -7.95 -19.31
CA ALA A 286 -9.39 -9.02 -18.66
C ALA A 286 -9.85 -9.27 -17.21
N SER A 287 -9.73 -10.52 -16.77
CA SER A 287 -9.95 -10.93 -15.39
C SER A 287 -8.86 -10.40 -14.45
N THR A 288 -9.10 -10.42 -13.15
CA THR A 288 -8.11 -10.04 -12.15
C THR A 288 -6.86 -10.91 -12.24
N GLU A 289 -7.02 -12.22 -12.42
CA GLU A 289 -5.89 -13.14 -12.59
C GLU A 289 -5.03 -12.77 -13.80
N GLU A 290 -5.63 -12.56 -14.96
CA GLU A 290 -4.91 -12.18 -16.18
C GLU A 290 -4.15 -10.86 -15.99
N ILE A 291 -4.77 -9.85 -15.37
CA ILE A 291 -4.11 -8.55 -15.10
C ILE A 291 -2.92 -8.74 -14.16
N VAL A 292 -3.08 -9.52 -13.09
CA VAL A 292 -2.01 -9.73 -12.09
C VAL A 292 -0.85 -10.53 -12.70
N ARG A 293 -1.11 -11.58 -13.49
CA ARG A 293 -0.08 -12.32 -14.24
C ARG A 293 0.72 -11.39 -15.17
N ALA A 294 0.02 -10.56 -15.93
CA ALA A 294 0.63 -9.63 -16.86
C ALA A 294 1.42 -8.52 -16.15
N GLN A 295 0.92 -7.99 -15.03
CA GLN A 295 1.63 -7.00 -14.23
C GLN A 295 2.90 -7.58 -13.60
N LEU A 296 2.81 -8.76 -13.04
CA LEU A 296 3.96 -9.45 -12.45
C LEU A 296 5.06 -9.66 -13.50
N ALA A 297 4.70 -10.18 -14.68
CA ALA A 297 5.64 -10.33 -15.79
C ALA A 297 6.25 -8.98 -16.22
N ALA A 298 5.44 -7.94 -16.36
CA ALA A 298 5.93 -6.61 -16.74
C ALA A 298 6.89 -6.01 -15.69
N ARG A 299 6.61 -6.18 -14.40
CA ARG A 299 7.50 -5.72 -13.31
C ARG A 299 8.88 -6.36 -13.39
N GLU A 300 8.94 -7.66 -13.60
CA GLU A 300 10.19 -8.41 -13.75
C GLU A 300 10.93 -8.03 -15.04
N ILE A 301 10.22 -7.97 -16.17
CA ILE A 301 10.80 -7.60 -17.48
C ILE A 301 11.47 -6.22 -17.43
N PHE A 302 10.88 -5.28 -16.74
CA PHE A 302 11.40 -3.89 -16.64
C PHE A 302 12.25 -3.63 -15.40
N GLY A 303 12.54 -4.63 -14.56
CA GLY A 303 13.37 -4.50 -13.37
C GLY A 303 12.81 -3.46 -12.37
N LEU A 304 11.48 -3.45 -12.15
CA LEU A 304 10.85 -2.43 -11.31
C LEU A 304 11.37 -2.46 -9.88
N ALA A 305 11.69 -3.63 -9.33
CA ALA A 305 12.20 -3.77 -7.98
C ALA A 305 13.52 -3.00 -7.81
N ASP A 306 14.48 -3.21 -8.70
CA ASP A 306 15.79 -2.54 -8.65
C ASP A 306 15.66 -1.02 -8.75
N VAL A 307 14.74 -0.53 -9.59
CA VAL A 307 14.45 0.90 -9.73
C VAL A 307 13.90 1.48 -8.44
N TRP A 308 12.99 0.76 -7.79
CA TRP A 308 12.36 1.24 -6.55
C TRP A 308 13.31 1.17 -5.36
N ASP A 309 14.14 0.13 -5.27
CA ASP A 309 15.20 0.03 -4.26
C ASP A 309 16.23 1.16 -4.41
N ALA A 310 16.60 1.48 -5.65
CA ALA A 310 17.48 2.62 -5.92
C ALA A 310 16.85 3.97 -5.52
N VAL A 311 15.54 4.14 -5.71
CA VAL A 311 14.82 5.34 -5.27
C VAL A 311 14.72 5.40 -3.75
N GLU A 312 14.48 4.27 -3.08
CA GLU A 312 14.41 4.17 -1.62
C GLU A 312 15.76 4.49 -0.95
N ALA A 313 16.87 4.10 -1.57
CA ALA A 313 18.21 4.48 -1.10
C ALA A 313 18.48 5.99 -1.11
N LEU A 314 17.59 6.79 -1.71
CA LEU A 314 17.62 8.25 -1.71
C LEU A 314 16.83 8.86 -0.53
N ASP A 315 16.22 8.06 0.32
CA ASP A 315 15.50 8.56 1.49
C ASP A 315 16.40 9.43 2.36
N ASN A 316 15.85 10.53 2.85
CA ASN A 316 16.56 11.57 3.59
C ASN A 316 17.69 12.30 2.82
N LYS A 317 17.92 11.99 1.56
CA LYS A 317 18.92 12.64 0.68
C LYS A 317 18.27 13.48 -0.41
N VAL A 318 17.11 13.05 -0.90
CA VAL A 318 16.37 13.69 -1.99
C VAL A 318 14.92 13.91 -1.54
N ALA A 319 14.36 15.06 -1.91
CA ALA A 319 12.99 15.42 -1.56
C ALA A 319 11.97 14.35 -2.03
N ALA A 320 10.99 14.05 -1.19
CA ALA A 320 10.01 12.98 -1.40
C ALA A 320 9.18 13.15 -2.69
N ASP A 321 8.90 14.38 -3.10
CA ASP A 321 8.16 14.67 -4.35
C ASP A 321 8.96 14.27 -5.60
N VAL A 322 10.29 14.41 -5.58
CA VAL A 322 11.19 13.97 -6.66
C VAL A 322 11.18 12.44 -6.74
N GLN A 323 11.31 11.77 -5.60
CA GLN A 323 11.24 10.30 -5.52
C GLN A 323 9.88 9.79 -6.03
N THR A 324 8.78 10.41 -5.60
CA THR A 324 7.43 10.09 -6.07
C THR A 324 7.32 10.21 -7.59
N ARG A 325 7.88 11.26 -8.20
CA ARG A 325 7.89 11.42 -9.67
C ARG A 325 8.59 10.26 -10.37
N VAL A 326 9.74 9.81 -9.87
CA VAL A 326 10.47 8.67 -10.43
C VAL A 326 9.65 7.39 -10.32
N ARG A 327 9.07 7.10 -9.14
CA ARG A 327 8.19 5.93 -8.93
C ARG A 327 6.98 5.96 -9.86
N LEU A 328 6.34 7.11 -10.06
CA LEU A 328 5.22 7.25 -10.98
C LEU A 328 5.58 7.06 -12.45
N HIS A 329 6.80 7.44 -12.86
CA HIS A 329 7.28 7.17 -14.22
C HIS A 329 7.53 5.67 -14.45
N SER A 330 8.22 5.00 -13.55
CA SER A 330 8.44 3.54 -13.64
C SER A 330 7.12 2.75 -13.61
N ARG A 331 6.18 3.16 -12.75
CA ARG A 331 4.84 2.60 -12.69
C ARG A 331 4.09 2.73 -14.03
N ARG A 332 4.17 3.89 -14.70
CA ARG A 332 3.55 4.08 -16.02
C ARG A 332 4.13 3.13 -17.07
N LEU A 333 5.43 2.85 -17.01
CA LEU A 333 6.08 1.89 -17.89
C LEU A 333 5.50 0.49 -17.68
N VAL A 334 5.44 0.03 -16.43
CA VAL A 334 4.86 -1.28 -16.08
C VAL A 334 3.39 -1.36 -16.49
N GLU A 335 2.59 -0.33 -16.23
CA GLU A 335 1.17 -0.29 -16.65
C GLU A 335 1.00 -0.41 -18.17
N ARG A 336 1.84 0.26 -18.94
CA ARG A 336 1.84 0.15 -20.41
C ARG A 336 2.27 -1.25 -20.87
N GLY A 337 3.30 -1.82 -20.23
CA GLY A 337 3.75 -3.19 -20.50
C GLY A 337 2.66 -4.22 -20.17
N THR A 338 1.99 -4.07 -19.03
CA THR A 338 0.87 -4.91 -18.63
C THR A 338 -0.25 -4.89 -19.66
N ARG A 339 -0.68 -3.70 -20.06
CA ARG A 339 -1.71 -3.51 -21.09
C ARG A 339 -1.31 -4.13 -22.42
N TRP A 340 -0.05 -3.97 -22.81
CA TRP A 340 0.46 -4.56 -24.05
C TRP A 340 0.45 -6.09 -23.99
N LEU A 341 0.88 -6.69 -22.87
CA LEU A 341 0.86 -8.15 -22.66
C LEU A 341 -0.56 -8.71 -22.72
N LEU A 342 -1.54 -8.03 -22.07
CA LEU A 342 -2.93 -8.43 -22.10
C LEU A 342 -3.51 -8.45 -23.51
N ASN A 343 -3.18 -7.47 -24.35
CA ASN A 343 -3.74 -7.32 -25.68
C ASN A 343 -3.00 -8.11 -26.77
N ASN A 344 -1.76 -8.52 -26.54
CA ASN A 344 -0.89 -9.06 -27.59
C ASN A 344 -0.33 -10.47 -27.29
N ARG A 345 -0.67 -11.04 -26.15
CA ARG A 345 -0.23 -12.40 -25.78
C ARG A 345 -1.43 -13.28 -25.43
N PRO A 346 -1.36 -14.59 -25.68
CA PRO A 346 -2.39 -15.52 -25.24
C PRO A 346 -2.60 -15.49 -23.73
N GLN A 347 -3.84 -15.62 -23.30
CA GLN A 347 -4.22 -15.67 -21.89
C GLN A 347 -4.75 -17.07 -21.54
N PRO A 348 -4.56 -17.54 -20.27
CA PRO A 348 -3.77 -16.91 -19.21
C PRO A 348 -2.27 -16.91 -19.52
N LEU A 349 -1.62 -15.80 -19.17
CA LEU A 349 -0.20 -15.61 -19.48
C LEU A 349 0.68 -16.60 -18.69
N GLN A 350 1.60 -17.27 -19.39
CA GLN A 350 2.63 -18.11 -18.75
C GLN A 350 3.77 -17.18 -18.23
N ILE A 351 3.84 -16.99 -16.91
CA ILE A 351 4.69 -15.97 -16.27
C ILE A 351 6.16 -16.21 -16.59
N THR A 352 6.68 -17.41 -16.29
CA THR A 352 8.08 -17.77 -16.48
C THR A 352 8.53 -17.64 -17.94
N GLU A 353 7.73 -18.18 -18.85
CA GLU A 353 8.03 -18.12 -20.30
C GLU A 353 8.04 -16.69 -20.82
N THR A 354 7.07 -15.88 -20.38
CA THR A 354 6.96 -14.48 -20.79
C THR A 354 8.14 -13.66 -20.30
N ILE A 355 8.54 -13.82 -19.04
CA ILE A 355 9.69 -13.15 -18.48
C ILE A 355 10.96 -13.57 -19.23
N GLY A 356 11.19 -14.87 -19.45
CA GLY A 356 12.35 -15.38 -20.18
C GLY A 356 12.40 -14.86 -21.64
N PHE A 357 11.24 -14.79 -22.29
CA PHE A 357 11.18 -14.29 -23.68
C PHE A 357 11.53 -12.80 -23.82
N PHE A 358 11.03 -11.95 -22.92
CA PHE A 358 11.17 -10.48 -23.04
C PHE A 358 12.31 -9.93 -22.18
N GLY A 359 12.65 -10.52 -21.03
CA GLY A 359 13.60 -9.96 -20.08
C GLY A 359 14.97 -9.72 -20.68
N ASP A 360 15.57 -10.73 -21.32
CA ASP A 360 16.89 -10.62 -21.96
C ASP A 360 16.90 -9.59 -23.09
N ARG A 361 15.78 -9.44 -23.79
CA ARG A 361 15.67 -8.48 -24.90
C ARG A 361 15.60 -7.04 -24.38
N VAL A 362 14.82 -6.82 -23.34
CA VAL A 362 14.70 -5.51 -22.70
C VAL A 362 16.00 -5.11 -22.03
N ALA A 363 16.67 -6.04 -21.32
CA ALA A 363 17.98 -5.79 -20.71
C ALA A 363 19.03 -5.36 -21.73
N ARG A 364 19.04 -5.99 -22.92
CA ARG A 364 19.94 -5.59 -24.03
C ARG A 364 19.62 -4.25 -24.67
N CYS A 365 18.36 -3.80 -24.62
CA CYS A 365 17.96 -2.49 -25.12
C CYS A 365 18.28 -1.33 -24.15
N GLY A 366 18.65 -1.60 -22.88
CA GLY A 366 18.84 -0.59 -21.85
C GLY A 366 19.99 0.39 -22.14
N PRO A 367 21.26 0.09 -21.79
CA PRO A 367 22.35 1.07 -21.89
C PRO A 367 22.91 1.26 -23.30
N SER A 368 22.64 0.35 -24.23
CA SER A 368 23.28 0.27 -25.55
C SER A 368 22.43 0.81 -26.70
N CYS A 369 21.28 1.42 -26.43
CA CYS A 369 20.44 1.97 -27.49
C CYS A 369 20.74 3.47 -27.69
N PRO A 370 21.69 3.84 -28.56
CA PRO A 370 22.15 5.23 -28.73
C PRO A 370 21.04 6.16 -29.21
N SER A 371 20.04 5.64 -29.93
CA SER A 371 18.97 6.42 -30.53
C SER A 371 17.87 6.88 -29.55
N TRP A 372 17.70 6.22 -28.40
CA TRP A 372 16.70 6.61 -27.41
C TRP A 372 17.28 7.48 -26.28
N CYS A 373 18.58 7.32 -25.94
CA CYS A 373 19.25 8.12 -24.92
C CYS A 373 19.78 9.46 -25.48
N ALA A 374 20.10 9.54 -26.75
CA ALA A 374 20.64 10.75 -27.36
C ALA A 374 19.59 11.86 -27.62
N ALA A 375 18.30 11.55 -27.53
CA ALA A 375 17.22 12.53 -27.73
C ALA A 375 16.75 13.23 -26.46
N ARG A 376 17.46 13.09 -25.31
CA ARG A 376 17.05 13.70 -24.03
C ARG A 376 18.17 14.50 -23.41
N THR A 377 18.23 15.77 -23.72
CA THR A 377 18.95 16.75 -22.91
C THR A 377 18.05 17.23 -21.77
N TRP A 378 18.53 17.11 -20.55
CA TRP A 378 17.87 17.68 -19.39
C TRP A 378 18.05 19.19 -19.39
N SER A 379 16.99 19.95 -19.64
CA SER A 379 16.92 21.36 -19.31
C SER A 379 16.13 21.47 -17.99
N GLY A 380 16.72 22.04 -16.98
CA GLY A 380 16.33 21.98 -15.57
C GLY A 380 14.93 22.43 -15.17
N THR A 381 13.95 22.55 -16.07
CA THR A 381 12.59 23.03 -15.77
C THR A 381 11.44 22.31 -16.48
N SER A 382 11.67 21.48 -17.50
CA SER A 382 10.59 20.69 -18.10
C SER A 382 11.09 19.54 -18.99
N TRP A 383 10.35 18.41 -18.99
CA TRP A 383 10.52 17.35 -19.98
C TRP A 383 9.63 17.63 -21.17
N SER A 384 10.21 17.96 -22.31
CA SER A 384 9.48 18.05 -23.59
C SER A 384 9.73 16.81 -24.43
N TRP A 385 8.65 16.29 -25.04
CA TRP A 385 8.72 15.28 -26.08
C TRP A 385 8.77 16.02 -27.42
N THR A 386 9.81 15.83 -28.19
CA THR A 386 9.77 16.10 -29.62
C THR A 386 9.57 14.79 -30.36
N SER A 387 8.56 14.80 -31.22
CA SER A 387 8.12 13.70 -32.11
C SER A 387 9.20 13.23 -33.06
#